data_5f73d5bd4ec0a6032bdacba09193d0b1
#
_entry.id   5f73d5bd4ec0a6032bdacba09193d0b1
#
_cell.length_a   1.000
_cell.length_b   1.000
_cell.length_c   1.000
_cell.angle_alpha   90.00
_cell.angle_beta   90.00
_cell.angle_gamma   90.00
#
_symmetry.space_group_name_H-M   'P 1'
#
loop_
_entity.id
_entity.type
_entity.pdbx_description
1 polymer ?
#
loop_
_entity_poly.entity_id
_entity_poly.type
_entity_poly.pdbx_seq_one_letter_code
_entity_poly.pdbx_strand_id
1 'polypeptide(L)'
;MEIFNNGAKYLRFDSHLHTMADKEFTYDNTNHDFIKNYIQKLKDENIKVGIITNHNKFDKEEFVNLKKQAQKEEILLIPGAELSVKEGKNGIHILIAFSNDWISSGKDNINTFLNSVFIGISNRENENTRCKEDLTGVIQLLDDFNLDYFIILAHVDNNSGLFTECDGGLIKSLFSNEKIKNRVLGLQKSTNRDNYKNFVEWTNKELARVEGSDPKKIEEVGKGKKKSYLKIGNFDYKTIKYALMDFNNRVADKVKEINHGYIESLKFNGGVLDGKELKFSPELNNIIGIRGSGKSAILEIIRNILNMNCSDVDKKYKEDIVTYYMGSGGVAELKISNKYGKEYIITKHFSDNIVYITDELG
;
A
#
# COMPACT_ATOMS: atom_id res chain seq x y z
N MET A 1 8.74 -13.02 1.02
CA MET A 1 9.02 -11.68 1.57
C MET A 1 8.69 -11.73 3.05
N GLU A 2 9.69 -11.59 3.90
CA GLU A 2 9.53 -11.73 5.36
C GLU A 2 8.73 -10.59 6.00
N ILE A 3 8.75 -9.41 5.37
CA ILE A 3 8.08 -8.20 5.91
C ILE A 3 6.58 -8.39 6.18
N PHE A 4 5.89 -9.28 5.47
CA PHE A 4 4.45 -9.54 5.62
C PHE A 4 4.12 -10.83 6.36
N ASN A 5 5.10 -11.51 6.93
CA ASN A 5 4.89 -12.79 7.64
C ASN A 5 3.84 -12.69 8.76
N ASN A 6 3.75 -11.54 9.40
CA ASN A 6 2.81 -11.25 10.48
C ASN A 6 1.68 -10.31 10.02
N GLY A 7 1.23 -10.44 8.76
CA GLY A 7 0.11 -9.69 8.21
C GLY A 7 0.49 -8.36 7.56
N ALA A 8 -0.52 -7.56 7.24
CA ALA A 8 -0.34 -6.28 6.57
C ALA A 8 0.42 -5.26 7.44
N LYS A 9 1.24 -4.42 6.81
CA LYS A 9 2.05 -3.39 7.46
C LYS A 9 1.76 -2.02 6.87
N TYR A 10 1.84 -0.98 7.70
CA TYR A 10 1.87 0.40 7.22
C TYR A 10 3.25 0.71 6.66
N LEU A 11 3.32 0.90 5.35
CA LEU A 11 4.55 1.22 4.63
C LEU A 11 4.46 2.64 4.08
N ARG A 12 5.57 3.39 4.14
CA ARG A 12 5.64 4.75 3.61
C ARG A 12 5.39 4.72 2.12
N PHE A 13 4.46 5.56 1.68
CA PHE A 13 4.00 5.71 0.31
C PHE A 13 4.30 7.12 -0.20
N ASP A 14 4.84 7.21 -1.40
CA ASP A 14 4.98 8.45 -2.16
C ASP A 14 4.19 8.33 -3.46
N SER A 15 3.12 9.11 -3.58
CA SER A 15 2.21 9.03 -4.72
C SER A 15 2.69 9.79 -5.95
N HIS A 16 3.76 10.60 -5.84
CA HIS A 16 4.18 11.53 -6.88
C HIS A 16 5.70 11.65 -6.94
N LEU A 17 6.31 10.82 -7.77
CA LEU A 17 7.75 10.74 -7.96
C LEU A 17 8.14 11.05 -9.40
N HIS A 18 9.00 12.03 -9.59
CA HIS A 18 9.67 12.29 -10.86
C HIS A 18 11.06 11.67 -10.89
N THR A 19 11.55 11.40 -12.09
CA THR A 19 12.85 10.78 -12.35
C THR A 19 13.63 11.55 -13.40
N MET A 20 14.83 11.11 -13.73
CA MET A 20 15.66 11.74 -14.76
C MET A 20 14.98 11.80 -16.15
N ALA A 21 14.01 10.94 -16.41
CA ALA A 21 13.22 11.00 -17.64
C ALA A 21 12.29 12.23 -17.72
N ASP A 22 11.97 12.85 -16.58
CA ASP A 22 11.18 14.08 -16.54
C ASP A 22 12.02 15.28 -16.98
N LYS A 23 11.45 16.14 -17.84
CA LYS A 23 12.15 17.32 -18.36
C LYS A 23 12.56 18.32 -17.27
N GLU A 24 11.79 18.37 -16.17
CA GLU A 24 12.03 19.29 -15.06
C GLU A 24 12.93 18.72 -13.98
N PHE A 25 13.22 17.40 -14.05
CA PHE A 25 14.08 16.75 -13.09
C PHE A 25 15.55 17.04 -13.42
N THR A 26 16.25 17.65 -12.49
CA THR A 26 17.67 17.95 -12.64
C THR A 26 18.53 16.92 -11.91
N TYR A 27 19.50 16.35 -12.62
CA TYR A 27 20.47 15.41 -12.08
C TYR A 27 21.85 15.69 -12.67
N ASP A 28 22.88 15.70 -11.85
CA ASP A 28 24.25 15.87 -12.32
C ASP A 28 24.73 14.59 -13.03
N ASN A 29 24.77 14.65 -14.37
CA ASN A 29 25.15 13.53 -15.22
C ASN A 29 26.65 13.12 -15.10
N THR A 30 27.46 13.81 -14.32
CA THR A 30 28.84 13.36 -14.02
C THR A 30 28.86 12.11 -13.16
N ASN A 31 27.76 11.82 -12.48
CA ASN A 31 27.57 10.63 -11.65
C ASN A 31 26.72 9.60 -12.41
N HIS A 32 27.35 8.62 -13.07
CA HIS A 32 26.72 7.63 -13.95
C HIS A 32 25.74 6.67 -13.28
N ASP A 33 25.48 6.79 -11.97
CA ASP A 33 24.70 5.83 -11.16
C ASP A 33 23.34 6.36 -10.74
N PHE A 34 22.61 7.09 -11.61
CA PHE A 34 21.26 7.63 -11.27
C PHE A 34 20.35 6.61 -10.60
N ILE A 35 20.19 5.43 -11.22
CA ILE A 35 19.30 4.36 -10.70
C ILE A 35 19.68 3.98 -9.27
N LYS A 36 20.97 3.75 -9.00
CA LYS A 36 21.47 3.37 -7.68
C LYS A 36 21.23 4.47 -6.65
N ASN A 37 21.55 5.71 -7.01
CA ASN A 37 21.40 6.86 -6.12
C ASN A 37 19.94 7.16 -5.84
N TYR A 38 19.05 7.01 -6.83
CA TYR A 38 17.62 7.18 -6.65
C TYR A 38 17.03 6.13 -5.69
N ILE A 39 17.39 4.85 -5.88
CA ILE A 39 16.94 3.78 -4.97
C ILE A 39 17.54 3.96 -3.57
N GLN A 40 18.79 4.37 -3.45
CA GLN A 40 19.37 4.69 -2.14
C GLN A 40 18.60 5.81 -1.46
N LYS A 41 18.21 6.86 -2.19
CA LYS A 41 17.41 7.95 -1.65
C LYS A 41 16.03 7.49 -1.19
N LEU A 42 15.35 6.59 -1.92
CA LEU A 42 14.09 5.99 -1.46
C LEU A 42 14.28 5.21 -0.15
N LYS A 43 15.39 4.48 0.00
CA LYS A 43 15.75 3.77 1.25
C LYS A 43 15.98 4.73 2.41
N ASP A 44 16.79 5.75 2.21
CA ASP A 44 17.13 6.75 3.24
C ASP A 44 15.87 7.46 3.76
N GLU A 45 14.90 7.66 2.88
CA GLU A 45 13.60 8.24 3.23
C GLU A 45 12.59 7.18 3.69
N ASN A 46 12.98 5.90 3.78
CA ASN A 46 12.12 4.77 4.13
C ASN A 46 10.85 4.66 3.26
N ILE A 47 10.93 5.08 1.98
CA ILE A 47 9.83 4.92 1.03
C ILE A 47 9.83 3.47 0.54
N LYS A 48 8.75 2.75 0.82
CA LYS A 48 8.59 1.34 0.43
C LYS A 48 7.62 1.16 -0.74
N VAL A 49 6.83 2.18 -1.05
CA VAL A 49 5.87 2.17 -2.16
C VAL A 49 5.93 3.53 -2.84
N GLY A 50 6.10 3.55 -4.16
CA GLY A 50 6.13 4.78 -4.96
C GLY A 50 5.46 4.63 -6.32
N ILE A 51 4.89 5.72 -6.85
CA ILE A 51 4.40 5.80 -8.21
C ILE A 51 5.32 6.74 -8.99
N ILE A 52 5.91 6.26 -10.07
CA ILE A 52 6.72 7.10 -10.97
C ILE A 52 5.77 7.81 -11.93
N THR A 53 5.73 9.14 -11.87
CA THR A 53 4.71 9.98 -12.52
C THR A 53 5.33 11.18 -13.24
N ASN A 54 6.24 10.92 -14.18
CA ASN A 54 6.85 11.99 -14.98
C ASN A 54 5.77 12.76 -15.80
N HIS A 55 5.98 14.07 -16.00
CA HIS A 55 5.05 14.93 -16.72
C HIS A 55 4.83 14.49 -18.17
N ASN A 56 3.60 14.09 -18.49
CA ASN A 56 3.15 13.71 -19.83
C ASN A 56 4.06 12.68 -20.53
N LYS A 57 4.87 11.93 -19.76
CA LYS A 57 5.91 11.04 -20.26
C LYS A 57 6.01 9.76 -19.44
N PHE A 58 6.33 8.68 -20.13
CA PHE A 58 6.74 7.43 -19.50
C PHE A 58 7.98 6.89 -20.21
N ASP A 59 9.10 6.80 -19.50
CA ASP A 59 10.30 6.12 -19.98
C ASP A 59 10.28 4.68 -19.50
N LYS A 60 9.98 3.76 -20.42
CA LYS A 60 9.85 2.34 -20.10
C LYS A 60 11.16 1.72 -19.65
N GLU A 61 12.28 2.08 -20.29
CA GLU A 61 13.59 1.51 -20.00
C GLU A 61 14.08 1.95 -18.62
N GLU A 62 14.01 3.25 -18.33
CA GLU A 62 14.35 3.80 -17.02
C GLU A 62 13.47 3.16 -15.93
N PHE A 63 12.15 3.08 -16.15
CA PHE A 63 11.23 2.49 -15.19
C PHE A 63 11.55 1.02 -14.89
N VAL A 64 11.83 0.20 -15.93
CA VAL A 64 12.17 -1.22 -15.75
C VAL A 64 13.46 -1.38 -14.95
N ASN A 65 14.46 -0.55 -15.20
CA ASN A 65 15.72 -0.56 -14.47
C ASN A 65 15.53 -0.13 -13.01
N LEU A 66 14.78 0.95 -12.74
CA LEU A 66 14.42 1.39 -11.40
C LEU A 66 13.66 0.29 -10.65
N LYS A 67 12.64 -0.28 -11.27
CA LYS A 67 11.82 -1.35 -10.68
C LYS A 67 12.66 -2.58 -10.30
N LYS A 68 13.55 -3.02 -11.21
CA LYS A 68 14.43 -4.18 -10.96
C LYS A 68 15.35 -3.94 -9.76
N GLN A 69 15.89 -2.73 -9.63
CA GLN A 69 16.76 -2.40 -8.50
C GLN A 69 15.95 -2.19 -7.20
N ALA A 70 14.78 -1.55 -7.28
CA ALA A 70 13.86 -1.34 -6.16
C ALA A 70 13.41 -2.68 -5.54
N GLN A 71 13.11 -3.68 -6.36
CA GLN A 71 12.69 -5.01 -5.89
C GLN A 71 13.73 -5.70 -5.01
N LYS A 72 15.03 -5.49 -5.25
CA LYS A 72 16.11 -6.04 -4.41
C LYS A 72 16.14 -5.42 -3.01
N GLU A 73 15.60 -4.21 -2.87
CA GLU A 73 15.56 -3.44 -1.64
C GLU A 73 14.17 -3.47 -0.97
N GLU A 74 13.31 -4.41 -1.40
CA GLU A 74 11.91 -4.51 -0.95
C GLU A 74 11.17 -3.17 -1.07
N ILE A 75 11.28 -2.54 -2.25
CA ILE A 75 10.55 -1.34 -2.63
C ILE A 75 9.67 -1.66 -3.83
N LEU A 76 8.39 -1.32 -3.77
CA LEU A 76 7.44 -1.44 -4.85
C LEU A 76 7.36 -0.11 -5.62
N LEU A 77 7.74 -0.13 -6.89
CA LEU A 77 7.51 0.98 -7.82
C LEU A 77 6.39 0.61 -8.80
N ILE A 78 5.45 1.52 -8.95
CA ILE A 78 4.29 1.42 -9.86
C ILE A 78 4.55 2.34 -11.06
N PRO A 79 4.32 1.85 -12.31
CA PRO A 79 4.39 2.69 -13.48
C PRO A 79 3.23 3.70 -13.49
N GLY A 80 3.50 4.94 -13.82
CA GLY A 80 2.51 6.01 -13.87
C GLY A 80 2.91 7.13 -14.81
N ALA A 81 2.07 8.14 -14.88
CA ALA A 81 2.33 9.42 -15.54
C ALA A 81 1.54 10.51 -14.85
N GLU A 82 2.12 11.70 -14.71
CA GLU A 82 1.36 12.92 -14.44
C GLU A 82 0.87 13.49 -15.76
N LEU A 83 -0.42 13.77 -15.83
CA LEU A 83 -1.06 14.26 -17.03
C LEU A 83 -1.80 15.56 -16.74
N SER A 84 -1.56 16.60 -17.55
CA SER A 84 -2.36 17.82 -17.52
C SER A 84 -3.59 17.65 -18.44
N VAL A 85 -4.80 17.75 -17.86
CA VAL A 85 -6.09 17.60 -18.56
C VAL A 85 -6.85 18.91 -18.64
N LYS A 86 -7.84 19.01 -19.52
CA LYS A 86 -8.53 20.27 -19.86
C LYS A 86 -9.57 20.76 -18.84
N GLU A 87 -9.64 20.20 -17.66
CA GLU A 87 -10.59 20.67 -16.66
C GLU A 87 -10.28 22.06 -16.15
N GLY A 88 -11.34 22.78 -15.81
CA GLY A 88 -11.25 24.09 -15.17
C GLY A 88 -10.64 25.16 -16.05
N LYS A 89 -10.09 26.17 -15.39
CA LYS A 89 -9.61 27.39 -16.05
C LYS A 89 -8.29 27.17 -16.82
N ASN A 90 -7.31 26.54 -16.15
CA ASN A 90 -5.97 26.36 -16.70
C ASN A 90 -5.59 24.87 -16.87
N GLY A 91 -6.51 23.95 -16.64
CA GLY A 91 -6.28 22.51 -16.60
C GLY A 91 -5.90 22.02 -15.19
N ILE A 92 -6.15 20.74 -14.93
CA ILE A 92 -5.75 20.10 -13.69
C ILE A 92 -4.74 18.99 -13.97
N HIS A 93 -3.88 18.74 -12.99
CA HIS A 93 -2.95 17.62 -13.04
C HIS A 93 -3.56 16.37 -12.39
N ILE A 94 -3.37 15.25 -13.04
CA ILE A 94 -3.80 13.94 -12.54
C ILE A 94 -2.63 12.96 -12.58
N LEU A 95 -2.50 12.15 -11.54
CA LEU A 95 -1.53 11.07 -11.47
C LEU A 95 -2.25 9.76 -11.86
N ILE A 96 -1.84 9.17 -12.96
CA ILE A 96 -2.37 7.89 -13.42
C ILE A 96 -1.40 6.81 -12.99
N ALA A 97 -1.88 5.85 -12.20
CA ALA A 97 -1.13 4.67 -11.81
C ALA A 97 -1.60 3.47 -12.62
N PHE A 98 -0.71 2.82 -13.33
CA PHE A 98 -1.01 1.71 -14.22
C PHE A 98 -0.68 0.36 -13.57
N SER A 99 -1.48 -0.67 -13.85
CA SER A 99 -1.08 -2.04 -13.52
C SER A 99 0.13 -2.48 -14.35
N ASN A 100 0.84 -3.51 -13.88
CA ASN A 100 1.99 -4.03 -14.63
C ASN A 100 1.63 -4.55 -16.03
N ASP A 101 0.36 -4.89 -16.27
CA ASP A 101 -0.11 -5.43 -17.56
C ASP A 101 0.01 -4.41 -18.70
N TRP A 102 0.06 -3.11 -18.38
CA TRP A 102 0.27 -2.04 -19.36
C TRP A 102 1.62 -2.10 -20.05
N ILE A 103 2.63 -2.70 -19.41
CA ILE A 103 4.01 -2.79 -19.91
C ILE A 103 4.51 -4.23 -20.04
N SER A 104 3.63 -5.23 -19.82
CA SER A 104 3.98 -6.64 -19.86
C SER A 104 4.13 -7.16 -21.30
N SER A 105 4.81 -8.30 -21.45
CA SER A 105 4.90 -9.04 -22.72
C SER A 105 5.42 -8.21 -23.92
N GLY A 106 6.37 -7.31 -23.69
CA GLY A 106 6.94 -6.47 -24.74
C GLY A 106 6.08 -5.28 -25.16
N LYS A 107 4.84 -5.16 -24.66
CA LYS A 107 3.94 -4.05 -24.95
C LYS A 107 4.34 -2.78 -24.21
N ASP A 108 3.99 -1.65 -24.77
CA ASP A 108 4.10 -0.32 -24.16
C ASP A 108 2.79 0.44 -24.37
N ASN A 109 1.75 -0.03 -23.68
CA ASN A 109 0.43 0.57 -23.78
C ASN A 109 0.38 1.97 -23.14
N ILE A 110 1.26 2.26 -22.16
CA ILE A 110 1.34 3.59 -21.54
C ILE A 110 1.73 4.63 -22.59
N ASN A 111 2.82 4.41 -23.34
CA ASN A 111 3.22 5.34 -24.39
C ASN A 111 2.23 5.35 -25.56
N THR A 112 1.56 4.24 -25.87
CA THR A 112 0.48 4.21 -26.87
C THR A 112 -0.65 5.15 -26.44
N PHE A 113 -1.10 5.07 -25.19
CA PHE A 113 -2.09 5.97 -24.60
C PHE A 113 -1.62 7.42 -24.60
N LEU A 114 -0.42 7.71 -24.08
CA LEU A 114 0.12 9.08 -24.06
C LEU A 114 0.22 9.69 -25.46
N ASN A 115 0.65 8.93 -26.46
CA ASN A 115 0.69 9.39 -27.84
C ASN A 115 -0.70 9.71 -28.38
N SER A 116 -1.74 9.00 -27.98
CA SER A 116 -3.11 9.26 -28.44
C SER A 116 -3.66 10.57 -27.87
N VAL A 117 -3.46 10.84 -26.57
CA VAL A 117 -3.97 12.07 -25.92
C VAL A 117 -3.19 13.34 -26.29
N PHE A 118 -1.95 13.20 -26.81
CA PHE A 118 -1.11 14.31 -27.26
C PHE A 118 -0.95 14.40 -28.78
N ILE A 119 -1.72 13.65 -29.57
CA ILE A 119 -1.61 13.69 -31.03
C ILE A 119 -1.74 15.11 -31.58
N GLY A 120 -0.72 15.59 -32.31
CA GLY A 120 -0.67 16.94 -32.88
C GLY A 120 -0.40 18.08 -31.87
N ILE A 121 -0.02 17.76 -30.64
CA ILE A 121 0.42 18.71 -29.61
C ILE A 121 1.94 18.72 -29.58
N SER A 122 2.55 19.87 -29.80
CA SER A 122 3.99 20.07 -29.63
C SER A 122 4.36 20.32 -28.17
N ASN A 123 5.61 20.05 -27.82
CA ASN A 123 6.15 20.25 -26.45
C ASN A 123 5.37 19.53 -25.33
N ARG A 124 4.84 18.34 -25.61
CA ARG A 124 4.06 17.59 -24.62
C ARG A 124 4.77 17.40 -23.27
N GLU A 125 6.09 17.30 -23.27
CA GLU A 125 6.91 17.09 -22.07
C GLU A 125 7.06 18.34 -21.18
N ASN A 126 6.44 19.47 -21.54
CA ASN A 126 6.32 20.59 -20.63
C ASN A 126 5.16 20.33 -19.65
N GLU A 127 5.37 20.55 -18.37
CA GLU A 127 4.38 20.27 -17.28
C GLU A 127 3.02 20.95 -17.54
N ASN A 128 3.02 22.16 -18.10
CA ASN A 128 1.82 22.95 -18.35
C ASN A 128 1.12 22.60 -19.67
N THR A 129 1.69 21.68 -20.47
CA THR A 129 1.06 21.29 -21.74
C THR A 129 -0.09 20.33 -21.49
N ARG A 130 -1.31 20.83 -21.72
CA ARG A 130 -2.53 20.05 -21.58
C ARG A 130 -2.71 19.05 -22.72
N CYS A 131 -3.17 17.87 -22.41
CA CYS A 131 -3.60 16.90 -23.42
C CYS A 131 -4.88 17.40 -24.15
N LYS A 132 -5.33 16.69 -25.18
CA LYS A 132 -6.52 17.05 -25.96
C LYS A 132 -7.82 16.88 -25.18
N GLU A 133 -7.83 15.97 -24.25
CA GLU A 133 -9.03 15.48 -23.59
C GLU A 133 -9.23 16.13 -22.21
N ASP A 134 -10.48 16.17 -21.78
CA ASP A 134 -10.87 16.38 -20.41
C ASP A 134 -10.74 15.08 -19.58
N LEU A 135 -11.01 15.11 -18.29
CA LEU A 135 -10.90 13.94 -17.42
C LEU A 135 -11.80 12.78 -17.87
N THR A 136 -12.99 13.10 -18.38
CA THR A 136 -13.92 12.08 -18.89
C THR A 136 -13.39 11.40 -20.15
N GLY A 137 -12.87 12.18 -21.09
CA GLY A 137 -12.26 11.67 -22.32
C GLY A 137 -11.00 10.83 -22.04
N VAL A 138 -10.14 11.28 -21.11
CA VAL A 138 -8.97 10.52 -20.66
C VAL A 138 -9.38 9.16 -20.09
N ILE A 139 -10.38 9.13 -19.21
CA ILE A 139 -10.88 7.87 -18.62
C ILE A 139 -11.47 6.96 -19.69
N GLN A 140 -12.19 7.51 -20.67
CA GLN A 140 -12.73 6.71 -21.78
C GLN A 140 -11.61 6.05 -22.59
N LEU A 141 -10.57 6.81 -22.96
CA LEU A 141 -9.43 6.29 -23.70
C LEU A 141 -8.64 5.23 -22.91
N LEU A 142 -8.50 5.41 -21.60
CA LEU A 142 -7.86 4.42 -20.72
C LEU A 142 -8.68 3.14 -20.62
N ASP A 143 -10.01 3.24 -20.50
CA ASP A 143 -10.92 2.09 -20.42
C ASP A 143 -10.91 1.26 -21.71
N ASP A 144 -10.67 1.85 -22.89
CA ASP A 144 -10.60 1.18 -24.18
C ASP A 144 -9.45 0.15 -24.25
N PHE A 145 -8.40 0.31 -23.44
CA PHE A 145 -7.32 -0.70 -23.31
C PHE A 145 -7.77 -1.95 -22.54
N ASN A 146 -8.88 -1.90 -21.81
CA ASN A 146 -9.35 -2.97 -20.94
C ASN A 146 -8.27 -3.50 -19.96
N LEU A 147 -7.44 -2.59 -19.46
CA LEU A 147 -6.38 -2.82 -18.49
C LEU A 147 -6.66 -2.02 -17.20
N ASP A 148 -6.16 -2.50 -16.07
CA ASP A 148 -6.44 -1.85 -14.79
C ASP A 148 -5.54 -0.64 -14.53
N TYR A 149 -6.13 0.43 -14.01
CA TYR A 149 -5.49 1.68 -13.60
C TYR A 149 -6.33 2.36 -12.51
N PHE A 150 -5.74 3.33 -11.83
CA PHE A 150 -6.45 4.29 -10.99
C PHE A 150 -5.83 5.68 -11.10
N ILE A 151 -6.56 6.68 -10.65
CA ILE A 151 -6.19 8.10 -10.72
C ILE A 151 -6.13 8.69 -9.31
N ILE A 152 -5.11 9.51 -9.07
CA ILE A 152 -5.03 10.42 -7.93
C ILE A 152 -5.00 11.84 -8.50
N LEU A 153 -5.85 12.74 -8.01
CA LEU A 153 -5.81 14.15 -8.40
C LEU A 153 -4.60 14.81 -7.74
N ALA A 154 -3.72 15.40 -8.54
CA ALA A 154 -2.44 15.92 -8.08
C ALA A 154 -2.62 17.26 -7.34
N HIS A 155 -1.81 17.50 -6.31
CA HIS A 155 -1.65 18.76 -5.55
C HIS A 155 -2.89 19.65 -5.51
N VAL A 156 -4.04 19.08 -5.15
CA VAL A 156 -5.40 19.63 -5.33
C VAL A 156 -5.64 21.04 -4.80
N ASP A 157 -4.87 21.50 -3.81
CA ASP A 157 -4.96 22.85 -3.21
C ASP A 157 -3.98 23.85 -3.85
N ASN A 158 -3.12 23.43 -4.78
CA ASN A 158 -2.11 24.26 -5.44
C ASN A 158 -2.52 24.61 -6.87
N ASN A 159 -1.65 25.36 -7.56
CA ASN A 159 -1.81 25.66 -9.00
C ASN A 159 -1.98 24.37 -9.80
N SER A 160 -2.81 24.40 -10.84
CA SER A 160 -3.20 23.23 -11.63
C SER A 160 -3.84 22.11 -10.79
N GLY A 161 -4.31 22.41 -9.58
CA GLY A 161 -5.03 21.51 -8.70
C GLY A 161 -6.55 21.68 -8.80
N LEU A 162 -7.30 20.64 -8.43
CA LEU A 162 -8.75 20.59 -8.56
C LEU A 162 -9.45 21.81 -7.93
N PHE A 163 -9.07 22.17 -6.68
CA PHE A 163 -9.75 23.23 -5.93
C PHE A 163 -9.35 24.65 -6.34
N THR A 164 -8.27 24.78 -7.08
CA THR A 164 -7.81 26.08 -7.61
C THR A 164 -8.40 26.37 -8.99
N GLU A 165 -8.54 25.32 -9.80
CA GLU A 165 -8.94 25.44 -11.20
C GLU A 165 -10.43 25.23 -11.43
N CYS A 166 -11.12 24.48 -10.56
CA CYS A 166 -12.53 24.10 -10.71
C CYS A 166 -13.39 24.68 -9.59
N ASP A 167 -14.54 25.23 -9.95
CA ASP A 167 -15.56 25.59 -8.97
C ASP A 167 -16.38 24.39 -8.50
N GLY A 168 -17.18 24.58 -7.43
CA GLY A 168 -17.99 23.52 -6.85
C GLY A 168 -19.02 22.93 -7.81
N GLY A 169 -19.54 23.72 -8.76
CA GLY A 169 -20.49 23.25 -9.77
C GLY A 169 -19.84 22.27 -10.74
N LEU A 170 -18.64 22.59 -11.21
CA LEU A 170 -17.85 21.72 -12.09
C LEU A 170 -17.42 20.45 -11.35
N ILE A 171 -16.93 20.57 -10.12
CA ILE A 171 -16.53 19.40 -9.29
C ILE A 171 -17.73 18.46 -9.08
N LYS A 172 -18.90 19.00 -8.75
CA LYS A 172 -20.14 18.22 -8.61
C LYS A 172 -20.51 17.52 -9.92
N SER A 173 -20.40 18.22 -11.05
CA SER A 173 -20.67 17.67 -12.39
C SER A 173 -19.72 16.51 -12.73
N LEU A 174 -18.40 16.69 -12.52
CA LEU A 174 -17.39 15.65 -12.75
C LEU A 174 -17.71 14.40 -11.94
N PHE A 175 -17.93 14.56 -10.65
CA PHE A 175 -18.21 13.43 -9.74
C PHE A 175 -19.66 12.92 -9.81
N SER A 176 -20.51 13.44 -10.68
CA SER A 176 -21.77 12.78 -11.06
C SER A 176 -21.53 11.62 -12.04
N ASN A 177 -20.38 11.60 -12.72
CA ASN A 177 -19.99 10.52 -13.62
C ASN A 177 -19.44 9.31 -12.84
N GLU A 178 -20.13 8.17 -12.96
CA GLU A 178 -19.74 6.93 -12.26
C GLU A 178 -18.35 6.41 -12.66
N LYS A 179 -17.90 6.64 -13.91
CA LYS A 179 -16.54 6.26 -14.32
C LYS A 179 -15.49 7.04 -13.55
N ILE A 180 -15.67 8.35 -13.40
CA ILE A 180 -14.79 9.22 -12.59
C ILE A 180 -14.79 8.74 -11.13
N LYS A 181 -15.96 8.50 -10.54
CA LYS A 181 -16.06 8.00 -9.15
C LYS A 181 -15.31 6.70 -8.93
N ASN A 182 -15.33 5.80 -9.92
CA ASN A 182 -14.73 4.48 -9.79
C ASN A 182 -13.21 4.48 -10.07
N ARG A 183 -12.71 5.42 -10.85
CA ARG A 183 -11.30 5.50 -11.24
C ARG A 183 -10.48 6.46 -10.38
N VAL A 184 -11.09 7.53 -9.87
CA VAL A 184 -10.42 8.48 -8.97
C VAL A 184 -10.49 7.95 -7.54
N LEU A 185 -9.33 7.61 -6.97
CA LEU A 185 -9.21 6.98 -5.66
C LEU A 185 -8.53 7.87 -4.61
N GLY A 186 -7.93 9.00 -5.01
CA GLY A 186 -7.22 9.84 -4.07
C GLY A 186 -7.09 11.29 -4.47
N LEU A 187 -6.80 12.13 -3.46
CA LEU A 187 -6.45 13.53 -3.57
C LEU A 187 -5.06 13.72 -2.97
N GLN A 188 -4.11 14.23 -3.75
CA GLN A 188 -2.75 14.50 -3.27
C GLN A 188 -2.64 15.94 -2.76
N LYS A 189 -1.88 16.09 -1.64
CA LYS A 189 -1.67 17.40 -0.97
C LYS A 189 -2.99 18.14 -0.65
N SER A 190 -4.03 17.39 -0.27
CA SER A 190 -5.29 17.95 0.22
C SER A 190 -5.10 18.44 1.67
N THR A 191 -4.60 19.66 1.81
CA THR A 191 -4.20 20.27 3.08
C THR A 191 -5.27 21.19 3.66
N ASN A 192 -6.08 21.82 2.80
CA ASN A 192 -7.18 22.67 3.19
C ASN A 192 -8.39 21.82 3.59
N ARG A 193 -8.78 21.93 4.88
CA ARG A 193 -9.89 21.15 5.43
C ARG A 193 -11.25 21.57 4.86
N ASP A 194 -11.43 22.86 4.60
CA ASP A 194 -12.70 23.40 4.08
C ASP A 194 -12.90 22.94 2.63
N ASN A 195 -11.85 22.96 1.81
CA ASN A 195 -11.92 22.44 0.44
C ASN A 195 -12.34 20.97 0.43
N TYR A 196 -11.75 20.15 1.28
CA TYR A 196 -12.10 18.72 1.36
C TYR A 196 -13.54 18.51 1.87
N LYS A 197 -13.96 19.29 2.88
CA LYS A 197 -15.35 19.24 3.38
C LYS A 197 -16.34 19.60 2.29
N ASN A 198 -16.10 20.71 1.59
CA ASN A 198 -16.93 21.14 0.46
C ASN A 198 -16.98 20.09 -0.65
N PHE A 199 -15.83 19.48 -0.97
CA PHE A 199 -15.76 18.38 -1.95
C PHE A 199 -16.71 17.23 -1.56
N VAL A 200 -16.69 16.79 -0.30
CA VAL A 200 -17.57 15.72 0.19
C VAL A 200 -19.04 16.14 0.10
N GLU A 201 -19.37 17.39 0.47
CA GLU A 201 -20.74 17.91 0.36
C GLU A 201 -21.23 17.96 -1.11
N TRP A 202 -20.38 18.39 -2.03
CA TRP A 202 -20.76 18.51 -3.45
C TRP A 202 -20.89 17.17 -4.16
N THR A 203 -20.02 16.21 -3.81
CA THR A 203 -19.88 14.95 -4.55
C THR A 203 -20.55 13.77 -3.86
N ASN A 204 -20.89 13.90 -2.57
CA ASN A 204 -21.29 12.80 -1.69
C ASN A 204 -20.30 11.62 -1.74
N LYS A 205 -19.00 11.93 -1.87
CA LYS A 205 -17.92 10.93 -1.93
C LYS A 205 -16.74 11.38 -1.09
N GLU A 206 -16.21 10.45 -0.32
CA GLU A 206 -14.91 10.58 0.32
C GLU A 206 -13.82 9.89 -0.49
N LEU A 207 -12.62 10.45 -0.48
CA LEU A 207 -11.45 9.92 -1.17
C LEU A 207 -10.25 9.86 -0.23
N ALA A 208 -9.31 8.95 -0.50
CA ALA A 208 -8.04 8.91 0.20
C ALA A 208 -7.31 10.25 0.06
N ARG A 209 -6.78 10.79 1.17
CA ARG A 209 -5.86 11.93 1.14
C ARG A 209 -4.45 11.42 1.29
N VAL A 210 -3.64 11.63 0.26
CA VAL A 210 -2.27 11.11 0.19
C VAL A 210 -1.28 12.24 -0.06
N GLU A 211 -0.02 11.99 0.26
CA GLU A 211 1.08 12.90 0.00
C GLU A 211 2.00 12.33 -1.07
N GLY A 212 2.72 13.21 -1.73
CA GLY A 212 3.75 12.89 -2.68
C GLY A 212 4.80 14.00 -2.68
N SER A 213 6.06 13.65 -2.88
CA SER A 213 7.16 14.61 -2.79
C SER A 213 7.22 15.55 -3.97
N ASP A 214 6.82 15.08 -5.18
CA ASP A 214 6.86 15.89 -6.42
C ASP A 214 8.27 16.49 -6.63
N PRO A 215 9.32 15.65 -6.67
CA PRO A 215 10.70 16.11 -6.62
C PRO A 215 11.17 16.57 -8.00
N LYS A 216 11.91 17.68 -8.04
CA LYS A 216 12.59 18.17 -9.26
C LYS A 216 14.09 17.84 -9.26
N LYS A 217 14.58 17.17 -8.23
CA LYS A 217 15.92 16.61 -8.07
C LYS A 217 15.94 15.52 -7.01
N ILE A 218 17.01 14.72 -7.03
CA ILE A 218 17.11 13.52 -6.18
C ILE A 218 17.04 13.84 -4.68
N GLU A 219 17.59 14.97 -4.27
CA GLU A 219 17.59 15.41 -2.87
C GLU A 219 16.20 15.72 -2.35
N GLU A 220 15.23 16.00 -3.23
CA GLU A 220 13.85 16.33 -2.89
C GLU A 220 12.95 15.10 -2.76
N VAL A 221 13.39 13.95 -3.27
CA VAL A 221 12.65 12.69 -3.14
C VAL A 221 12.32 12.41 -1.68
N GLY A 222 11.05 12.20 -1.41
CA GLY A 222 10.53 11.92 -0.06
C GLY A 222 10.49 13.14 0.87
N LYS A 223 10.87 14.32 0.43
CA LYS A 223 10.77 15.54 1.24
C LYS A 223 9.33 16.09 1.22
N GLY A 224 8.87 16.51 2.36
CA GLY A 224 7.54 17.08 2.56
C GLY A 224 7.21 17.17 4.04
N LYS A 225 6.34 18.12 4.42
CA LYS A 225 5.91 18.30 5.83
C LYS A 225 5.03 17.14 6.30
N LYS A 226 4.31 16.51 5.39
CA LYS A 226 3.42 15.38 5.66
C LYS A 226 3.91 14.16 4.89
N LYS A 227 3.55 12.99 5.38
CA LYS A 227 3.89 11.70 4.80
C LYS A 227 2.62 10.85 4.73
N SER A 228 2.58 9.91 3.82
CA SER A 228 1.50 8.92 3.75
C SER A 228 2.03 7.53 3.95
N TYR A 229 1.23 6.70 4.60
CA TYR A 229 1.50 5.30 4.81
C TYR A 229 0.30 4.48 4.34
N LEU A 230 0.57 3.42 3.59
CA LEU A 230 -0.45 2.47 3.16
C LEU A 230 -0.29 1.16 3.91
N LYS A 231 -1.39 0.64 4.45
CA LYS A 231 -1.44 -0.69 5.05
C LYS A 231 -1.69 -1.73 3.97
N ILE A 232 -0.63 -2.41 3.56
CA ILE A 232 -0.65 -3.44 2.52
C ILE A 232 -0.10 -4.75 3.04
N GLY A 233 -0.54 -5.87 2.43
CA GLY A 233 -0.12 -7.23 2.80
C GLY A 233 0.76 -7.90 1.75
N ASN A 234 1.04 -7.23 0.64
CA ASN A 234 1.93 -7.70 -0.41
C ASN A 234 2.42 -6.52 -1.25
N PHE A 235 3.56 -6.67 -1.93
CA PHE A 235 4.06 -5.72 -2.93
C PHE A 235 3.42 -5.99 -4.30
N ASP A 236 2.18 -5.51 -4.46
CA ASP A 236 1.39 -5.64 -5.68
C ASP A 236 0.58 -4.36 -5.92
N TYR A 237 0.38 -4.00 -7.18
CA TYR A 237 -0.49 -2.91 -7.62
C TYR A 237 -1.90 -2.98 -6.99
N LYS A 238 -2.51 -4.18 -6.98
CA LYS A 238 -3.85 -4.38 -6.43
C LYS A 238 -3.96 -4.04 -4.95
N THR A 239 -2.92 -4.32 -4.16
CA THR A 239 -2.93 -4.01 -2.72
C THR A 239 -2.90 -2.50 -2.46
N ILE A 240 -2.22 -1.72 -3.32
CA ILE A 240 -2.24 -0.25 -3.25
C ILE A 240 -3.64 0.26 -3.60
N LYS A 241 -4.21 -0.22 -4.70
CA LYS A 241 -5.57 0.13 -5.11
C LYS A 241 -6.59 -0.15 -4.01
N TYR A 242 -6.56 -1.34 -3.40
CA TYR A 242 -7.41 -1.68 -2.26
C TYR A 242 -7.16 -0.80 -1.04
N ALA A 243 -5.92 -0.44 -0.75
CA ALA A 243 -5.62 0.46 0.36
C ALA A 243 -6.25 1.85 0.15
N LEU A 244 -6.22 2.37 -1.08
CA LEU A 244 -6.87 3.64 -1.42
C LEU A 244 -8.40 3.55 -1.41
N MET A 245 -8.97 2.40 -1.76
CA MET A 245 -10.43 2.17 -1.69
C MET A 245 -10.93 2.01 -0.24
N ASP A 246 -10.11 1.43 0.64
CA ASP A 246 -10.40 1.24 2.08
C ASP A 246 -9.56 2.20 2.93
N PHE A 247 -9.48 3.47 2.50
CA PHE A 247 -8.55 4.45 3.04
C PHE A 247 -8.74 4.72 4.54
N ASN A 248 -9.95 4.65 5.06
CA ASN A 248 -10.24 4.85 6.49
C ASN A 248 -9.47 3.85 7.39
N ASN A 249 -9.22 2.63 6.89
CA ASN A 249 -8.53 1.58 7.61
C ASN A 249 -7.07 1.40 7.17
N ARG A 250 -6.71 1.91 5.97
CA ARG A 250 -5.46 1.55 5.32
C ARG A 250 -4.58 2.72 4.90
N VAL A 251 -5.05 3.96 5.01
CA VAL A 251 -4.24 5.16 4.75
C VAL A 251 -4.05 5.92 6.07
N ALA A 252 -2.82 6.29 6.38
CA ALA A 252 -2.48 7.03 7.58
C ALA A 252 -1.39 8.08 7.29
N ASP A 253 -1.34 9.13 8.09
CA ASP A 253 -0.30 10.17 8.07
C ASP A 253 0.92 9.80 8.93
N LYS A 254 0.78 8.79 9.78
CA LYS A 254 1.83 8.21 10.61
C LYS A 254 1.56 6.74 10.88
N VAL A 255 2.61 5.98 11.14
CA VAL A 255 2.48 4.58 11.57
C VAL A 255 1.89 4.56 12.98
N LYS A 256 0.84 3.74 13.18
CA LYS A 256 0.29 3.53 14.51
C LYS A 256 1.22 2.63 15.32
N GLU A 257 1.61 3.09 16.48
CA GLU A 257 2.37 2.28 17.43
C GLU A 257 1.49 1.18 18.03
N ILE A 258 2.07 0.00 18.24
CA ILE A 258 1.41 -1.11 18.89
C ILE A 258 1.61 -0.92 20.41
N ASN A 259 0.52 -0.57 21.11
CA ASN A 259 0.55 -0.27 22.54
C ASN A 259 -0.05 -1.39 23.42
N HIS A 260 -0.09 -2.62 22.90
CA HIS A 260 -0.62 -3.79 23.63
C HIS A 260 0.26 -5.01 23.38
N GLY A 261 0.16 -5.99 24.28
CA GLY A 261 0.80 -7.29 24.06
C GLY A 261 0.04 -8.08 22.98
N TYR A 262 0.77 -8.90 22.22
CA TYR A 262 0.19 -9.73 21.17
C TYR A 262 0.97 -11.04 21.00
N ILE A 263 0.34 -12.02 20.37
CA ILE A 263 0.95 -13.30 20.00
C ILE A 263 1.61 -13.09 18.62
N GLU A 264 2.88 -13.45 18.49
CA GLU A 264 3.62 -13.38 17.22
C GLU A 264 3.52 -14.67 16.44
N SER A 265 3.71 -15.81 17.11
CA SER A 265 3.64 -17.10 16.45
C SER A 265 3.28 -18.22 17.43
N LEU A 266 2.80 -19.34 16.86
CA LEU A 266 2.57 -20.60 17.54
C LEU A 266 3.17 -21.73 16.71
N LYS A 267 4.15 -22.46 17.27
CA LYS A 267 4.79 -23.62 16.64
C LYS A 267 4.38 -24.91 17.33
N PHE A 268 4.33 -25.98 16.56
CA PHE A 268 3.95 -27.31 17.02
C PHE A 268 5.06 -28.32 16.71
N ASN A 269 5.45 -29.12 17.73
CA ASN A 269 6.36 -30.23 17.61
C ASN A 269 5.64 -31.46 18.16
N GLY A 270 5.34 -32.45 17.32
CA GLY A 270 4.51 -33.60 17.64
C GLY A 270 3.01 -33.32 17.53
N GLY A 271 2.23 -34.41 17.70
CA GLY A 271 0.78 -34.39 17.56
C GLY A 271 0.29 -34.22 16.10
N VAL A 272 -0.99 -33.89 15.95
CA VAL A 272 -1.65 -33.76 14.63
C VAL A 272 -1.13 -32.55 13.82
N LEU A 273 -0.64 -31.54 14.52
CA LEU A 273 -0.14 -30.30 13.90
C LEU A 273 1.39 -30.25 13.81
N ASP A 274 2.08 -31.38 13.91
CA ASP A 274 3.53 -31.45 13.89
C ASP A 274 4.16 -30.66 12.73
N GLY A 275 5.23 -29.91 13.05
CA GLY A 275 5.98 -29.08 12.10
C GLY A 275 5.23 -27.85 11.59
N LYS A 276 4.01 -27.58 12.05
CA LYS A 276 3.27 -26.36 11.64
C LYS A 276 3.69 -25.15 12.48
N GLU A 277 3.77 -24.00 11.80
CA GLU A 277 3.93 -22.70 12.43
C GLU A 277 2.82 -21.76 11.94
N LEU A 278 2.15 -21.12 12.89
CA LEU A 278 1.16 -20.06 12.64
C LEU A 278 1.77 -18.73 13.04
N LYS A 279 1.72 -17.75 12.16
CA LYS A 279 2.17 -16.37 12.43
C LYS A 279 0.95 -15.47 12.54
N PHE A 280 0.97 -14.57 13.52
CA PHE A 280 -0.15 -13.69 13.84
C PHE A 280 0.23 -12.23 13.66
N SER A 281 -0.73 -11.45 13.20
CA SER A 281 -0.68 -9.99 13.21
C SER A 281 -0.87 -9.49 14.65
N PRO A 282 -0.26 -8.35 15.02
CA PRO A 282 -0.60 -7.68 16.28
C PRO A 282 -2.04 -7.14 16.31
N GLU A 283 -2.74 -7.16 15.19
CA GLU A 283 -4.13 -6.74 15.06
C GLU A 283 -5.08 -7.94 15.04
N LEU A 284 -6.29 -7.79 14.46
CA LEU A 284 -7.27 -8.87 14.37
C LEU A 284 -6.78 -9.99 13.45
N ASN A 285 -6.81 -11.22 13.98
CA ASN A 285 -6.53 -12.44 13.23
C ASN A 285 -7.80 -13.28 13.09
N ASN A 286 -8.07 -13.77 11.89
CA ASN A 286 -9.20 -14.65 11.61
C ASN A 286 -8.70 -16.04 11.18
N ILE A 287 -9.16 -17.08 11.86
CA ILE A 287 -8.85 -18.47 11.49
C ILE A 287 -10.03 -19.01 10.67
N ILE A 288 -9.77 -19.28 9.39
CA ILE A 288 -10.78 -19.74 8.43
C ILE A 288 -10.50 -21.20 8.04
N GLY A 289 -11.54 -21.99 7.83
CA GLY A 289 -11.43 -23.38 7.37
C GLY A 289 -12.74 -24.14 7.49
N ILE A 290 -12.81 -25.31 6.89
CA ILE A 290 -13.97 -26.19 6.93
C ILE A 290 -14.19 -26.75 8.36
N ARG A 291 -15.37 -27.35 8.60
CA ARG A 291 -15.64 -28.04 9.88
C ARG A 291 -14.63 -29.17 10.10
N GLY A 292 -14.11 -29.29 11.31
CA GLY A 292 -13.09 -30.32 11.67
C GLY A 292 -11.63 -29.98 11.32
N SER A 293 -11.34 -28.80 10.73
CA SER A 293 -9.97 -28.40 10.33
C SER A 293 -9.06 -27.93 11.45
N GLY A 294 -9.46 -28.06 12.72
CA GLY A 294 -8.62 -27.69 13.86
C GLY A 294 -8.69 -26.24 14.33
N LYS A 295 -9.60 -25.40 13.77
CA LYS A 295 -9.71 -23.98 14.17
C LYS A 295 -9.88 -23.79 15.68
N SER A 296 -10.84 -24.51 16.28
CA SER A 296 -11.08 -24.47 17.73
C SER A 296 -9.89 -25.04 18.52
N ALA A 297 -9.21 -26.06 17.99
CA ALA A 297 -8.04 -26.63 18.64
C ALA A 297 -6.91 -25.60 18.80
N ILE A 298 -6.62 -24.79 17.77
CA ILE A 298 -5.61 -23.74 17.84
C ILE A 298 -5.92 -22.78 18.99
N LEU A 299 -7.17 -22.33 19.11
CA LEU A 299 -7.60 -21.41 20.18
C LEU A 299 -7.49 -22.06 21.56
N GLU A 300 -7.91 -23.32 21.71
CA GLU A 300 -7.85 -24.03 23.00
C GLU A 300 -6.41 -24.38 23.38
N ILE A 301 -5.52 -24.68 22.43
CA ILE A 301 -4.09 -24.87 22.69
C ILE A 301 -3.45 -23.55 23.18
N ILE A 302 -3.73 -22.40 22.56
CA ILE A 302 -3.26 -21.07 23.01
C ILE A 302 -3.74 -20.81 24.45
N ARG A 303 -5.03 -21.05 24.74
CA ARG A 303 -5.58 -20.89 26.09
C ARG A 303 -4.89 -21.79 27.11
N ASN A 304 -4.62 -23.03 26.73
CA ASN A 304 -3.98 -24.02 27.59
C ASN A 304 -2.52 -23.63 27.89
N ILE A 305 -1.77 -23.12 26.89
CA ILE A 305 -0.40 -22.62 27.08
C ILE A 305 -0.39 -21.42 28.03
N LEU A 306 -1.34 -20.47 27.85
CA LEU A 306 -1.45 -19.27 28.67
C LEU A 306 -2.11 -19.51 30.04
N ASN A 307 -2.46 -20.75 30.36
CA ASN A 307 -3.16 -21.13 31.59
C ASN A 307 -4.44 -20.30 31.84
N MET A 308 -5.17 -19.98 30.78
CA MET A 308 -6.40 -19.21 30.87
C MET A 308 -7.55 -20.13 31.26
N ASN A 309 -8.26 -19.77 32.35
CA ASN A 309 -9.41 -20.52 32.84
C ASN A 309 -10.48 -20.68 31.77
N CYS A 310 -10.97 -21.91 31.63
CA CYS A 310 -12.15 -22.22 30.85
C CYS A 310 -13.41 -22.11 31.74
N SER A 311 -14.54 -21.62 31.20
CA SER A 311 -15.83 -21.81 31.86
C SER A 311 -16.07 -23.32 32.05
N ASP A 312 -16.69 -23.72 33.16
CA ASP A 312 -16.97 -25.13 33.48
C ASP A 312 -17.86 -25.82 32.42
N VAL A 313 -18.60 -25.03 31.68
CA VAL A 313 -19.37 -25.49 30.52
C VAL A 313 -18.37 -25.88 29.41
N ASP A 314 -18.45 -27.12 28.95
CA ASP A 314 -17.59 -27.69 27.89
C ASP A 314 -16.11 -27.91 28.24
N LYS A 315 -15.71 -27.84 29.52
CA LYS A 315 -14.31 -28.00 29.93
C LYS A 315 -13.73 -29.31 29.42
N LYS A 316 -14.43 -30.45 29.65
CA LYS A 316 -14.00 -31.77 29.20
C LYS A 316 -13.82 -31.83 27.67
N TYR A 317 -14.76 -31.30 26.91
CA TYR A 317 -14.68 -31.26 25.45
C TYR A 317 -13.44 -30.48 24.96
N LYS A 318 -13.10 -29.37 25.62
CA LYS A 318 -11.93 -28.55 25.27
C LYS A 318 -10.62 -29.23 25.63
N GLU A 319 -10.56 -29.90 26.76
CA GLU A 319 -9.43 -30.76 27.18
C GLU A 319 -9.24 -31.92 26.19
N ASP A 320 -10.31 -32.60 25.81
CA ASP A 320 -10.30 -33.67 24.81
C ASP A 320 -9.76 -33.20 23.46
N ILE A 321 -10.12 -31.99 23.00
CA ILE A 321 -9.60 -31.37 21.77
C ILE A 321 -8.08 -31.19 21.88
N VAL A 322 -7.59 -30.60 22.97
CA VAL A 322 -6.15 -30.35 23.17
C VAL A 322 -5.40 -31.69 23.19
N THR A 323 -5.92 -32.66 23.93
CA THR A 323 -5.34 -34.01 24.01
C THR A 323 -5.28 -34.72 22.67
N TYR A 324 -6.35 -34.61 21.86
CA TYR A 324 -6.39 -35.16 20.50
C TYR A 324 -5.31 -34.55 19.59
N TYR A 325 -5.19 -33.21 19.58
CA TYR A 325 -4.27 -32.53 18.65
C TYR A 325 -2.81 -32.58 19.09
N MET A 326 -2.52 -32.57 20.40
CA MET A 326 -1.15 -32.58 20.93
C MET A 326 -0.63 -33.99 21.25
N GLY A 327 -1.53 -34.94 21.50
CA GLY A 327 -1.15 -36.29 21.90
C GLY A 327 -0.40 -36.31 23.24
N SER A 328 0.27 -37.46 23.53
CA SER A 328 0.99 -37.68 24.80
C SER A 328 2.41 -37.11 24.85
N GLY A 329 2.92 -36.56 23.75
CA GLY A 329 4.30 -36.06 23.66
C GLY A 329 4.45 -34.75 22.88
N GLY A 330 3.33 -34.10 22.56
CA GLY A 330 3.35 -32.84 21.82
C GLY A 330 3.95 -31.71 22.64
N VAL A 331 4.64 -30.81 21.93
CA VAL A 331 5.21 -29.59 22.49
C VAL A 331 4.70 -28.41 21.63
N ALA A 332 4.26 -27.35 22.27
CA ALA A 332 3.92 -26.13 21.56
C ALA A 332 4.71 -24.94 22.12
N GLU A 333 5.20 -24.12 21.21
CA GLU A 333 5.92 -22.88 21.50
C GLU A 333 5.09 -21.68 21.08
N LEU A 334 4.74 -20.83 22.03
CA LEU A 334 4.00 -19.59 21.82
C LEU A 334 4.94 -18.40 21.98
N LYS A 335 5.24 -17.70 20.88
CA LYS A 335 6.01 -16.47 20.95
C LYS A 335 5.05 -15.29 21.12
N ILE A 336 5.30 -14.47 22.15
CA ILE A 336 4.51 -13.29 22.49
C ILE A 336 5.39 -12.07 22.63
N SER A 337 4.85 -10.91 22.30
CA SER A 337 5.45 -9.61 22.60
C SER A 337 4.58 -8.85 23.59
N ASN A 338 5.19 -8.20 24.58
CA ASN A 338 4.46 -7.35 25.50
C ASN A 338 4.28 -5.92 24.92
N LYS A 339 3.55 -5.06 25.65
CA LYS A 339 3.28 -3.68 25.21
C LYS A 339 4.54 -2.79 25.09
N TYR A 340 5.67 -3.23 25.60
CA TYR A 340 6.96 -2.55 25.51
C TYR A 340 7.89 -3.12 24.44
N GLY A 341 7.39 -4.09 23.63
CA GLY A 341 8.17 -4.74 22.60
C GLY A 341 9.12 -5.84 23.10
N LYS A 342 9.09 -6.20 24.40
CA LYS A 342 9.89 -7.30 24.91
C LYS A 342 9.25 -8.65 24.53
N GLU A 343 10.05 -9.55 23.95
CA GLU A 343 9.62 -10.84 23.47
C GLU A 343 9.80 -11.94 24.53
N TYR A 344 8.91 -12.90 24.53
CA TYR A 344 8.96 -14.11 25.37
C TYR A 344 8.53 -15.32 24.56
N ILE A 345 9.14 -16.46 24.83
CA ILE A 345 8.75 -17.75 24.29
C ILE A 345 8.21 -18.60 25.47
N ILE A 346 6.97 -19.03 25.34
CA ILE A 346 6.31 -19.93 26.29
C ILE A 346 6.26 -21.31 25.64
N THR A 347 7.03 -22.24 26.16
CA THR A 347 7.08 -23.63 25.69
C THR A 347 6.30 -24.51 26.65
N LYS A 348 5.30 -25.22 26.14
CA LYS A 348 4.51 -26.18 26.91
C LYS A 348 4.71 -27.60 26.40
N HIS A 349 5.09 -28.49 27.35
CA HIS A 349 5.11 -29.92 27.15
C HIS A 349 3.77 -30.51 27.61
N PHE A 350 3.08 -31.22 26.73
CA PHE A 350 1.78 -31.81 27.03
C PHE A 350 1.88 -33.21 27.67
N SER A 351 3.09 -33.79 27.75
CA SER A 351 3.36 -35.03 28.42
C SER A 351 3.27 -34.94 29.96
N ASP A 352 3.83 -33.89 30.51
CA ASP A 352 3.99 -33.64 31.94
C ASP A 352 3.37 -32.32 32.41
N ASN A 353 2.74 -31.63 31.51
CA ASN A 353 2.11 -30.33 31.74
C ASN A 353 3.05 -29.19 32.22
N ILE A 354 4.36 -29.33 31.93
CA ILE A 354 5.37 -28.36 32.32
C ILE A 354 5.37 -27.20 31.32
N VAL A 355 5.54 -25.97 31.82
CA VAL A 355 5.64 -24.74 31.03
C VAL A 355 6.96 -24.06 31.34
N TYR A 356 7.73 -23.77 30.30
CA TYR A 356 8.95 -22.99 30.37
C TYR A 356 8.69 -21.61 29.77
N ILE A 357 9.23 -20.55 30.38
CA ILE A 357 9.15 -19.20 29.85
C ILE A 357 10.58 -18.70 29.74
N THR A 358 10.99 -18.35 28.52
CA THR A 358 12.29 -17.77 28.23
C THR A 358 12.10 -16.37 27.63
N ASP A 359 13.04 -15.48 27.88
CA ASP A 359 13.11 -14.19 27.18
C ASP A 359 14.33 -14.18 26.25
N GLU A 360 14.65 -13.01 25.65
CA GLU A 360 15.76 -12.84 24.72
C GLU A 360 17.15 -13.17 25.32
N LEU A 361 17.24 -13.34 26.63
CA LEU A 361 18.48 -13.63 27.33
C LEU A 361 18.62 -15.14 27.68
N GLY A 362 17.58 -15.94 27.45
CA GLY A 362 17.54 -17.40 27.67
C GLY A 362 17.01 -17.78 29.04
#